data_12a2de8e54b9806297a632cbc404473b
#
_entry.id   12a2de8e54b9806297a632cbc404473b
#
_cell.length_a   1.000
_cell.length_b   1.000
_cell.length_c   1.000
_cell.angle_alpha   90.00
_cell.angle_beta   90.00
_cell.angle_gamma   90.00
#
_symmetry.space_group_name_H-M   'P 1'
#
loop_
_entity.id
_entity.type
_entity.pdbx_description
1 polymer ?
#
loop_
_entity_poly.entity_id
_entity_poly.type
_entity_poly.pdbx_seq_one_letter_code
_entity_poly.pdbx_strand_id
1 'polypeptide(L)'
;MCSENKPRALVCNKLKPYKKSHADEEMMRAMTPRENELNNRKVADFDACGLYGSSMSRIPGFLKGKPKVWNKHVDLEKVDGYFIKIRVDKVGKKWKFPITRLKQEAGNTWTNDLEGHEIVVDKWTLLDLKRFSQIEFTILQGYYFDSGRNNKVNKVINMLYDMRREYKKAGSPLQVVLKLIMNAAYGITGLKACEDDIKYITDDKKDAFFETHFNEIKCAVKMTNNEWRFELYKQIDQHYNRQHVACEIL
;
A
#
# COMPACT_ATOMS: atom_id res chain seq x y z
N MET A 1 0.43 9.52 -32.29
CA MET A 1 0.13 10.82 -31.66
C MET A 1 -0.66 10.52 -30.40
N CYS A 2 0.02 10.39 -29.26
CA CYS A 2 -0.64 10.35 -27.96
C CYS A 2 -1.09 11.77 -27.63
N SER A 3 -2.36 12.04 -27.90
CA SER A 3 -2.99 13.24 -27.46
C SER A 3 -3.01 13.26 -25.94
N GLU A 4 -2.27 14.23 -25.42
CA GLU A 4 -2.46 14.87 -24.14
C GLU A 4 -2.71 13.95 -22.93
N ASN A 5 -1.66 13.79 -22.15
CA ASN A 5 -1.71 13.43 -20.73
C ASN A 5 -2.45 14.53 -19.92
N LYS A 6 -3.70 14.75 -20.25
CA LYS A 6 -4.62 15.34 -19.28
C LYS A 6 -4.80 14.26 -18.21
N PRO A 7 -4.53 14.56 -16.94
CA PRO A 7 -5.05 13.71 -15.88
C PRO A 7 -6.52 13.53 -16.21
N ARG A 8 -6.93 12.27 -16.49
CA ARG A 8 -8.33 12.00 -16.80
C ARG A 8 -9.10 12.58 -15.63
N ALA A 9 -9.88 13.61 -15.92
CA ALA A 9 -10.69 14.32 -14.98
C ALA A 9 -11.34 13.27 -14.07
N LEU A 10 -11.14 13.44 -12.80
CA LEU A 10 -11.89 12.79 -11.74
C LEU A 10 -13.33 12.81 -12.20
N VAL A 11 -13.88 11.64 -12.52
CA VAL A 11 -15.27 11.56 -12.98
C VAL A 11 -16.10 11.82 -11.74
N CYS A 12 -16.56 13.05 -11.62
CA CYS A 12 -17.60 13.37 -10.66
C CYS A 12 -18.83 12.54 -11.06
N ASN A 13 -19.05 11.42 -10.38
CA ASN A 13 -20.31 10.71 -10.50
C ASN A 13 -21.40 11.70 -10.10
N LYS A 14 -22.44 11.84 -10.94
CA LYS A 14 -23.59 12.68 -10.66
C LYS A 14 -24.00 12.44 -9.22
N LEU A 15 -23.93 13.47 -8.40
CA LEU A 15 -24.35 13.41 -7.00
C LEU A 15 -25.79 12.90 -6.99
N LYS A 16 -25.98 11.64 -6.60
CA LYS A 16 -27.31 11.14 -6.29
C LYS A 16 -27.74 11.85 -5.01
N PRO A 17 -28.94 12.44 -4.98
CA PRO A 17 -29.43 13.03 -3.75
C PRO A 17 -29.46 11.92 -2.69
N TYR A 18 -28.77 12.12 -1.58
CA TYR A 18 -28.79 11.23 -0.44
C TYR A 18 -30.22 11.18 0.09
N LYS A 19 -30.85 10.00 0.07
CA LYS A 19 -32.15 9.78 0.69
C LYS A 19 -31.92 9.53 2.17
N LYS A 20 -32.26 10.48 3.00
CA LYS A 20 -32.16 10.34 4.46
C LYS A 20 -33.05 9.20 4.94
N SER A 21 -32.48 8.33 5.76
CA SER A 21 -33.26 7.35 6.52
C SER A 21 -33.84 7.97 7.78
N HIS A 22 -34.82 7.31 8.41
CA HIS A 22 -35.40 7.81 9.68
C HIS A 22 -34.32 7.92 10.79
N ALA A 23 -33.36 7.01 10.83
CA ALA A 23 -32.23 7.04 11.76
C ALA A 23 -31.30 8.25 11.50
N ASP A 24 -31.10 8.63 10.24
CA ASP A 24 -30.31 9.82 9.87
C ASP A 24 -31.00 11.11 10.33
N GLU A 25 -32.32 11.16 10.32
CA GLU A 25 -33.08 12.32 10.80
C GLU A 25 -33.00 12.48 12.33
N GLU A 26 -33.04 11.39 13.09
CA GLU A 26 -32.84 11.41 14.53
C GLU A 26 -31.41 11.84 14.89
N MET A 27 -30.40 11.29 14.20
CA MET A 27 -29.01 11.65 14.39
C MET A 27 -28.76 13.13 14.07
N MET A 28 -29.39 13.69 13.02
CA MET A 28 -29.28 15.08 12.66
C MET A 28 -29.95 16.02 13.68
N ARG A 29 -31.02 15.60 14.37
CA ARG A 29 -31.62 16.39 15.46
C ARG A 29 -30.73 16.50 16.69
N ALA A 30 -29.88 15.50 16.92
CA ALA A 30 -28.91 15.49 18.02
C ALA A 30 -27.61 16.25 17.71
N MET A 31 -27.38 16.62 16.45
CA MET A 31 -26.16 17.30 16.03
C MET A 31 -26.13 18.78 16.42
N THR A 32 -24.92 19.27 16.69
CA THR A 32 -24.69 20.70 16.90
C THR A 32 -25.00 21.50 15.62
N PRO A 33 -25.30 22.79 15.70
CA PRO A 33 -25.54 23.65 14.52
C PRO A 33 -24.40 23.56 13.49
N ARG A 34 -23.16 23.47 13.95
CA ARG A 34 -21.98 23.36 13.08
C ARG A 34 -21.92 22.01 12.34
N GLU A 35 -22.28 20.92 13.00
CA GLU A 35 -22.35 19.59 12.38
C GLU A 35 -23.47 19.51 11.35
N ASN A 36 -24.63 20.13 11.63
CA ASN A 36 -25.73 20.26 10.68
C ASN A 36 -25.32 21.06 9.43
N GLU A 37 -24.54 22.12 9.60
CA GLU A 37 -24.04 22.94 8.50
C GLU A 37 -23.05 22.14 7.63
N LEU A 38 -22.20 21.32 8.23
CA LEU A 38 -21.28 20.42 7.53
C LEU A 38 -22.02 19.34 6.73
N ASN A 39 -23.07 18.74 7.29
CA ASN A 39 -23.85 17.69 6.64
C ASN A 39 -24.72 18.19 5.49
N ASN A 40 -25.08 19.47 5.47
CA ASN A 40 -25.83 20.09 4.38
C ASN A 40 -24.94 20.53 3.21
N ARG A 41 -23.60 20.40 3.32
CA ARG A 41 -22.69 20.71 2.21
C ARG A 41 -22.78 19.63 1.12
N LYS A 42 -22.65 20.06 -0.12
CA LYS A 42 -22.46 19.13 -1.24
C LYS A 42 -21.10 18.47 -1.09
N VAL A 43 -21.10 17.16 -0.92
CA VAL A 43 -19.88 16.34 -0.87
C VAL A 43 -19.67 15.75 -2.25
N ALA A 44 -18.47 15.89 -2.81
CA ALA A 44 -18.06 15.23 -4.04
C ALA A 44 -17.06 14.15 -3.69
N ASP A 45 -17.31 12.95 -4.16
CA ASP A 45 -16.38 11.83 -4.08
C ASP A 45 -15.63 11.70 -5.40
N PHE A 46 -14.31 11.56 -5.30
CA PHE A 46 -13.42 11.47 -6.45
C PHE A 46 -12.66 10.15 -6.38
N ASP A 47 -12.77 9.34 -7.42
CA ASP A 47 -12.05 8.08 -7.57
C ASP A 47 -11.05 8.14 -8.72
N ALA A 48 -9.84 7.66 -8.48
CA ALA A 48 -8.81 7.55 -9.51
C ALA A 48 -8.98 6.27 -10.32
N CYS A 49 -9.26 6.40 -11.61
CA CYS A 49 -9.45 5.26 -12.49
C CYS A 49 -8.21 4.36 -12.57
N GLY A 50 -8.30 3.16 -11.96
CA GLY A 50 -7.25 2.15 -12.03
C GLY A 50 -5.92 2.62 -11.45
N LEU A 51 -5.95 3.24 -10.26
CA LEU A 51 -4.82 3.90 -9.60
C LEU A 51 -3.54 3.06 -9.64
N TYR A 52 -3.56 1.84 -9.12
CA TYR A 52 -2.37 0.98 -9.03
C TYR A 52 -1.80 0.59 -10.39
N GLY A 53 -2.64 0.14 -11.32
CA GLY A 53 -2.21 -0.17 -12.68
C GLY A 53 -1.64 1.06 -13.39
N SER A 54 -2.26 2.21 -13.21
CA SER A 54 -1.80 3.49 -13.77
C SER A 54 -0.44 3.92 -13.19
N SER A 55 -0.21 3.71 -11.88
CA SER A 55 1.08 3.94 -11.25
C SER A 55 2.14 2.99 -11.80
N MET A 56 1.87 1.68 -11.82
CA MET A 56 2.79 0.68 -12.36
C MET A 56 3.18 0.94 -13.83
N SER A 57 2.30 1.54 -14.63
CA SER A 57 2.59 1.87 -16.02
C SER A 57 3.51 3.09 -16.17
N ARG A 58 3.54 3.99 -15.19
CA ARG A 58 4.24 5.28 -15.25
C ARG A 58 5.59 5.31 -14.55
N ILE A 59 5.79 4.46 -13.53
CA ILE A 59 7.10 4.42 -12.85
C ILE A 59 8.19 3.97 -13.81
N PRO A 60 9.44 4.42 -13.65
CA PRO A 60 10.54 4.09 -14.58
C PRO A 60 10.98 2.62 -14.52
N GLY A 61 10.40 1.82 -13.66
CA GLY A 61 10.68 0.41 -13.40
C GLY A 61 10.89 0.13 -11.93
N PHE A 62 10.85 -1.14 -11.55
CA PHE A 62 11.03 -1.60 -10.18
C PHE A 62 12.50 -1.77 -9.83
N LEU A 63 12.86 -1.46 -8.59
CA LEU A 63 14.22 -1.63 -8.06
C LEU A 63 14.71 -3.07 -8.21
N LYS A 64 15.96 -3.22 -8.58
CA LYS A 64 16.63 -4.51 -8.76
C LYS A 64 17.74 -4.72 -7.73
N GLY A 65 18.09 -5.99 -7.55
CA GLY A 65 19.23 -6.40 -6.74
C GLY A 65 18.90 -6.48 -5.25
N LYS A 66 19.96 -6.73 -4.47
CA LYS A 66 19.87 -6.78 -3.01
C LYS A 66 20.06 -5.37 -2.44
N PRO A 67 19.29 -4.96 -1.43
CA PRO A 67 19.51 -3.71 -0.75
C PRO A 67 20.89 -3.71 -0.05
N LYS A 68 21.58 -2.58 -0.11
CA LYS A 68 22.83 -2.31 0.61
C LYS A 68 22.54 -1.42 1.80
N VAL A 69 23.25 -1.62 2.90
CA VAL A 69 23.12 -0.77 4.07
C VAL A 69 23.66 0.62 3.73
N TRP A 70 22.87 1.66 4.03
CA TRP A 70 23.29 3.03 3.83
C TRP A 70 24.39 3.43 4.82
N ASN A 71 25.33 4.21 4.35
CA ASN A 71 26.33 4.89 5.16
C ASN A 71 26.48 6.37 4.70
N LYS A 72 27.09 7.19 5.52
CA LYS A 72 27.20 8.64 5.27
C LYS A 72 27.96 9.05 3.99
N HIS A 73 28.69 8.12 3.37
CA HIS A 73 29.44 8.37 2.13
C HIS A 73 28.60 8.13 0.88
N VAL A 74 27.40 7.56 1.03
CA VAL A 74 26.51 7.26 -0.09
C VAL A 74 25.60 8.46 -0.36
N ASP A 75 25.73 9.00 -1.57
CA ASP A 75 24.86 10.06 -2.07
C ASP A 75 23.51 9.46 -2.51
N LEU A 76 22.46 9.73 -1.74
CA LEU A 76 21.13 9.21 -2.00
C LEU A 76 20.49 9.77 -3.28
N GLU A 77 20.96 10.87 -3.84
CA GLU A 77 20.44 11.42 -5.08
C GLU A 77 20.88 10.60 -6.31
N LYS A 78 22.03 9.94 -6.20
CA LYS A 78 22.63 9.13 -7.28
C LYS A 78 22.20 7.67 -7.30
N VAL A 79 21.45 7.21 -6.30
CA VAL A 79 20.99 5.81 -6.23
C VAL A 79 19.60 5.65 -6.87
N ASP A 80 19.30 4.44 -7.31
CA ASP A 80 18.02 4.14 -7.96
C ASP A 80 16.82 4.32 -7.01
N GLY A 81 16.98 3.91 -5.76
CA GLY A 81 15.97 4.06 -4.73
C GLY A 81 16.53 3.73 -3.35
N TYR A 82 15.79 4.08 -2.31
CA TYR A 82 16.17 3.83 -0.93
C TYR A 82 14.96 3.78 -0.02
N PHE A 83 15.15 3.14 1.13
CA PHE A 83 14.26 3.19 2.29
C PHE A 83 15.11 3.60 3.49
N ILE A 84 14.83 4.76 4.04
CA ILE A 84 15.61 5.33 5.14
C ILE A 84 14.71 5.69 6.31
N LYS A 85 15.25 5.51 7.50
CA LYS A 85 14.67 6.02 8.73
C LYS A 85 15.28 7.40 9.00
N ILE A 86 14.42 8.39 9.07
CA ILE A 86 14.81 9.77 9.36
C ILE A 86 14.17 10.24 10.66
N ARG A 87 14.84 11.14 11.35
CA ARG A 87 14.22 11.96 12.38
C ARG A 87 13.93 13.33 11.74
N VAL A 88 12.69 13.78 11.86
CA VAL A 88 12.29 15.10 11.38
C VAL A 88 12.71 16.13 12.43
N ASP A 89 13.62 17.02 12.07
CA ASP A 89 14.15 18.02 12.99
C ASP A 89 13.27 19.29 12.97
N LYS A 90 12.68 19.63 11.79
CA LYS A 90 11.80 20.79 11.64
C LYS A 90 10.83 20.61 10.47
N VAL A 91 9.63 21.20 10.58
CA VAL A 91 8.63 21.29 9.53
C VAL A 91 8.44 22.74 9.13
N GLY A 92 8.87 23.10 7.91
CA GLY A 92 8.78 24.47 7.41
C GLY A 92 7.40 24.88 6.97
N LYS A 93 6.57 23.95 6.50
CA LYS A 93 5.20 24.24 6.01
C LYS A 93 4.21 23.17 6.45
N LYS A 94 3.16 23.60 7.12
CA LYS A 94 2.01 22.77 7.49
C LYS A 94 0.85 23.00 6.53
N TRP A 95 0.25 21.92 6.05
CA TRP A 95 -0.87 21.97 5.12
C TRP A 95 -2.21 21.84 5.86
N LYS A 96 -3.29 22.31 5.22
CA LYS A 96 -4.64 22.09 5.74
C LYS A 96 -4.97 20.60 5.90
N PHE A 97 -4.50 19.79 4.98
CA PHE A 97 -4.61 18.32 5.01
C PHE A 97 -3.20 17.74 5.10
N PRO A 98 -2.89 17.00 6.17
CA PRO A 98 -1.59 16.36 6.32
C PRO A 98 -1.39 15.25 5.27
N ILE A 99 -0.18 15.14 4.75
CA ILE A 99 0.22 14.11 3.77
C ILE A 99 0.94 12.93 4.41
N THR A 100 1.26 13.02 5.69
CA THR A 100 2.02 11.99 6.42
C THR A 100 1.19 11.37 7.52
N ARG A 101 1.37 10.07 7.67
CA ARG A 101 0.71 9.25 8.69
C ARG A 101 1.74 8.75 9.70
N LEU A 102 1.49 9.01 10.97
CA LEU A 102 2.27 8.44 12.07
C LEU A 102 1.52 7.26 12.69
N LYS A 103 2.29 6.23 13.03
CA LYS A 103 1.79 5.10 13.83
C LYS A 103 1.89 5.50 15.31
N GLN A 104 0.75 5.54 15.98
CA GLN A 104 0.62 5.77 17.41
C GLN A 104 0.03 4.54 18.10
N GLU A 105 0.01 4.52 19.42
CA GLU A 105 -0.58 3.41 20.20
C GLU A 105 -2.06 3.18 19.85
N ALA A 106 -2.82 4.25 19.67
CA ALA A 106 -4.23 4.22 19.28
C ALA A 106 -4.48 3.94 17.79
N GLY A 107 -3.42 3.72 17.00
CA GLY A 107 -3.52 3.48 15.56
C GLY A 107 -2.74 4.48 14.70
N ASN A 108 -3.15 4.61 13.45
CA ASN A 108 -2.51 5.51 12.50
C ASN A 108 -3.21 6.86 12.47
N THR A 109 -2.48 7.93 12.69
CA THR A 109 -2.99 9.31 12.66
C THR A 109 -2.33 10.13 11.57
N TRP A 110 -3.12 10.81 10.73
CA TRP A 110 -2.63 11.79 9.78
C TRP A 110 -2.30 13.09 10.49
N THR A 111 -1.05 13.57 10.35
CA THR A 111 -0.59 14.75 11.08
C THR A 111 0.45 15.56 10.30
N ASN A 112 0.48 16.86 10.55
CA ASN A 112 1.57 17.74 10.16
C ASN A 112 2.63 17.89 11.25
N ASP A 113 2.35 17.39 12.46
CA ASP A 113 3.24 17.51 13.60
C ASP A 113 4.24 16.33 13.58
N LEU A 114 5.27 16.50 12.76
CA LEU A 114 6.29 15.49 12.51
C LEU A 114 7.59 15.78 13.29
N GLU A 115 7.76 16.97 13.84
CA GLU A 115 8.98 17.39 14.53
C GLU A 115 9.31 16.47 15.70
N GLY A 116 10.55 16.02 15.76
CA GLY A 116 11.04 15.06 16.76
C GLY A 116 10.67 13.60 16.50
N HIS A 117 9.77 13.32 15.54
CA HIS A 117 9.37 11.96 15.22
C HIS A 117 10.32 11.26 14.25
N GLU A 118 10.46 9.95 14.47
CA GLU A 118 11.20 9.08 13.57
C GLU A 118 10.23 8.39 12.61
N ILE A 119 10.46 8.55 11.31
CA ILE A 119 9.64 7.97 10.26
C ILE A 119 10.51 7.22 9.24
N VAL A 120 9.95 6.18 8.65
CA VAL A 120 10.57 5.47 7.53
C VAL A 120 9.97 6.00 6.24
N VAL A 121 10.84 6.43 5.33
CA VAL A 121 10.45 7.01 4.05
C VAL A 121 11.20 6.36 2.91
N ASP A 122 10.55 6.27 1.76
CA ASP A 122 11.16 5.93 0.49
C ASP A 122 11.61 7.19 -0.26
N LYS A 123 12.19 7.00 -1.44
CA LYS A 123 12.70 8.09 -2.27
C LYS A 123 11.60 9.12 -2.61
N TRP A 124 10.42 8.65 -2.97
CA TRP A 124 9.33 9.52 -3.43
C TRP A 124 8.68 10.25 -2.26
N THR A 125 8.40 9.56 -1.18
CA THR A 125 7.87 10.16 0.06
C THR A 125 8.81 11.25 0.60
N LEU A 126 10.13 11.01 0.57
CA LEU A 126 11.08 12.03 1.02
C LEU A 126 11.09 13.25 0.10
N LEU A 127 11.02 13.04 -1.22
CA LEU A 127 10.93 14.16 -2.19
C LEU A 127 9.66 14.98 -1.96
N ASP A 128 8.54 14.33 -1.71
CA ASP A 128 7.27 15.02 -1.42
C ASP A 128 7.33 15.77 -0.10
N LEU A 129 7.89 15.19 0.96
CA LEU A 129 8.07 15.87 2.24
C LEU A 129 9.01 17.10 2.11
N LYS A 130 10.12 16.99 1.36
CA LYS A 130 11.00 18.12 1.05
C LYS A 130 10.25 19.22 0.29
N ARG A 131 9.47 18.83 -0.73
CA ARG A 131 8.80 19.78 -1.63
C ARG A 131 7.60 20.44 -0.97
N PHE A 132 6.75 19.68 -0.28
CA PHE A 132 5.49 20.17 0.23
C PHE A 132 5.58 20.64 1.67
N SER A 133 6.27 19.91 2.54
CA SER A 133 6.39 20.24 3.95
C SER A 133 7.69 20.96 4.32
N GLN A 134 8.65 21.04 3.39
CA GLN A 134 9.92 21.73 3.57
C GLN A 134 10.62 21.27 4.85
N ILE A 135 10.73 19.95 5.03
CA ILE A 135 11.32 19.38 6.23
C ILE A 135 12.83 19.51 6.27
N GLU A 136 13.37 19.75 7.48
CA GLU A 136 14.75 19.49 7.84
C GLU A 136 14.81 18.16 8.60
N PHE A 137 15.79 17.32 8.32
CA PHE A 137 15.83 15.97 8.88
C PHE A 137 17.24 15.42 9.00
N THR A 138 17.39 14.47 9.90
CA THR A 138 18.63 13.69 10.10
C THR A 138 18.38 12.24 9.72
N ILE A 139 19.23 11.66 8.87
CA ILE A 139 19.16 10.25 8.51
C ILE A 139 19.78 9.43 9.63
N LEU A 140 19.04 8.46 10.16
CA LEU A 140 19.46 7.57 11.23
C LEU A 140 20.06 6.28 10.68
N GLN A 141 19.34 5.61 9.78
CA GLN A 141 19.76 4.37 9.14
C GLN A 141 18.95 4.13 7.87
N GLY A 142 19.34 3.15 7.06
CA GLY A 142 18.54 2.78 5.90
C GLY A 142 19.23 1.81 4.96
N TYR A 143 18.54 1.57 3.86
CA TYR A 143 19.00 0.73 2.77
C TYR A 143 18.82 1.44 1.45
N TYR A 144 19.71 1.18 0.50
CA TYR A 144 19.61 1.72 -0.84
C TYR A 144 19.81 0.66 -1.90
N PHE A 145 19.37 0.95 -3.12
CA PHE A 145 19.47 0.11 -4.31
C PHE A 145 20.21 0.88 -5.41
N ASP A 146 21.16 0.23 -6.05
CA ASP A 146 22.03 0.79 -7.09
C ASP A 146 22.27 -0.16 -8.27
N SER A 147 21.42 -1.17 -8.42
CA SER A 147 21.54 -2.20 -9.46
C SER A 147 20.63 -1.96 -10.66
N GLY A 148 20.14 -0.75 -10.80
CA GLY A 148 19.23 -0.33 -11.85
C GLY A 148 17.77 -0.74 -11.60
N ARG A 149 16.93 -0.54 -12.60
CA ARG A 149 15.49 -0.80 -12.55
C ARG A 149 15.05 -1.82 -13.60
N ASN A 150 14.04 -2.61 -13.26
CA ASN A 150 13.41 -3.56 -14.16
C ASN A 150 12.12 -2.96 -14.74
N ASN A 151 12.11 -2.67 -16.02
CA ASN A 151 10.97 -2.09 -16.73
C ASN A 151 10.07 -3.13 -17.43
N LYS A 152 10.34 -4.43 -17.26
CA LYS A 152 9.53 -5.47 -17.93
C LYS A 152 8.07 -5.44 -17.47
N VAL A 153 7.84 -5.20 -16.18
CA VAL A 153 6.47 -5.11 -15.61
C VAL A 153 5.70 -3.95 -16.23
N ASN A 154 6.34 -2.78 -16.39
CA ASN A 154 5.72 -1.62 -17.02
C ASN A 154 5.24 -1.94 -18.44
N LYS A 155 6.08 -2.64 -19.24
CA LYS A 155 5.73 -3.05 -20.60
C LYS A 155 4.52 -3.97 -20.62
N VAL A 156 4.48 -4.96 -19.73
CA VAL A 156 3.34 -5.89 -19.60
C VAL A 156 2.07 -5.14 -19.17
N ILE A 157 2.16 -4.27 -18.19
CA ILE A 157 1.00 -3.48 -17.71
C ILE A 157 0.49 -2.56 -18.85
N ASN A 158 1.36 -1.91 -19.59
CA ASN A 158 0.95 -1.08 -20.73
C ASN A 158 0.25 -1.91 -21.82
N MET A 159 0.79 -3.09 -22.15
CA MET A 159 0.14 -4.02 -23.08
C MET A 159 -1.26 -4.43 -22.59
N LEU A 160 -1.41 -4.78 -21.32
CA LEU A 160 -2.72 -5.12 -20.73
C LEU A 160 -3.70 -3.94 -20.77
N TYR A 161 -3.22 -2.71 -20.60
CA TYR A 161 -4.05 -1.51 -20.75
C TYR A 161 -4.55 -1.33 -22.17
N ASP A 162 -3.69 -1.52 -23.15
CA ASP A 162 -4.06 -1.36 -24.56
C ASP A 162 -5.08 -2.44 -24.97
N MET A 163 -4.81 -3.70 -24.65
CA MET A 163 -5.77 -4.80 -24.85
C MET A 163 -7.11 -4.52 -24.17
N ARG A 164 -7.09 -4.07 -22.90
CA ARG A 164 -8.32 -3.74 -22.19
C ARG A 164 -9.09 -2.62 -22.88
N ARG A 165 -8.40 -1.62 -23.43
CA ARG A 165 -9.03 -0.51 -24.16
C ARG A 165 -9.75 -1.00 -25.40
N GLU A 166 -9.14 -1.92 -26.15
CA GLU A 166 -9.71 -2.55 -27.33
C GLU A 166 -10.94 -3.37 -26.98
N TYR A 167 -10.85 -4.28 -26.01
CA TYR A 167 -11.99 -5.08 -25.56
C TYR A 167 -13.13 -4.22 -24.99
N LYS A 168 -12.81 -3.12 -24.31
CA LYS A 168 -13.83 -2.18 -23.86
C LYS A 168 -14.57 -1.50 -25.00
N LYS A 169 -13.86 -1.11 -26.08
CA LYS A 169 -14.47 -0.54 -27.29
C LYS A 169 -15.35 -1.57 -28.01
N ALA A 170 -14.93 -2.82 -28.04
CA ALA A 170 -15.69 -3.93 -28.64
C ALA A 170 -16.84 -4.44 -27.76
N GLY A 171 -17.09 -3.88 -26.58
CA GLY A 171 -18.13 -4.35 -25.65
C GLY A 171 -17.85 -5.72 -25.03
N SER A 172 -16.64 -6.25 -25.18
CA SER A 172 -16.28 -7.60 -24.71
C SER A 172 -16.14 -7.66 -23.18
N PRO A 173 -16.67 -8.71 -22.53
CA PRO A 173 -16.50 -8.94 -21.09
C PRO A 173 -15.03 -9.20 -20.68
N LEU A 174 -14.15 -9.59 -21.59
CA LEU A 174 -12.73 -9.81 -21.34
C LEU A 174 -12.02 -8.59 -20.76
N GLN A 175 -12.54 -7.39 -21.00
CA GLN A 175 -12.02 -6.16 -20.39
C GLN A 175 -12.04 -6.20 -18.82
N VAL A 176 -13.00 -6.95 -18.24
CA VAL A 176 -13.08 -7.12 -16.77
C VAL A 176 -11.96 -8.03 -16.27
N VAL A 177 -11.69 -9.13 -16.98
CA VAL A 177 -10.62 -10.07 -16.65
C VAL A 177 -9.27 -9.37 -16.66
N LEU A 178 -8.99 -8.56 -17.68
CA LEU A 178 -7.74 -7.77 -17.74
C LEU A 178 -7.61 -6.77 -16.58
N LYS A 179 -8.73 -6.15 -16.18
CA LYS A 179 -8.74 -5.29 -14.98
C LYS A 179 -8.37 -6.06 -13.72
N LEU A 180 -8.91 -7.27 -13.55
CA LEU A 180 -8.62 -8.12 -12.40
C LEU A 180 -7.14 -8.53 -12.38
N ILE A 181 -6.57 -8.90 -13.53
CA ILE A 181 -5.14 -9.26 -13.64
C ILE A 181 -4.25 -8.09 -13.23
N MET A 182 -4.52 -6.87 -13.73
CA MET A 182 -3.74 -5.68 -13.36
C MET A 182 -3.84 -5.34 -11.87
N ASN A 183 -5.02 -5.50 -11.27
CA ASN A 183 -5.20 -5.28 -9.84
C ASN A 183 -4.51 -6.37 -9.00
N ALA A 184 -4.60 -7.63 -9.45
CA ALA A 184 -3.91 -8.75 -8.81
C ALA A 184 -2.39 -8.58 -8.85
N ALA A 185 -1.83 -8.03 -9.93
CA ALA A 185 -0.40 -7.75 -10.04
C ALA A 185 0.10 -6.85 -8.89
N TYR A 186 -0.68 -5.82 -8.53
CA TYR A 186 -0.38 -5.01 -7.35
C TYR A 186 -0.60 -5.79 -6.04
N GLY A 187 -1.74 -6.45 -5.89
CA GLY A 187 -2.09 -7.21 -4.69
C GLY A 187 -1.00 -8.22 -4.29
N ILE A 188 -0.43 -8.93 -5.27
CA ILE A 188 0.65 -9.91 -5.05
C ILE A 188 1.90 -9.25 -4.45
N THR A 189 2.21 -7.99 -4.76
CA THR A 189 3.39 -7.30 -4.20
C THR A 189 3.25 -7.03 -2.70
N GLY A 190 2.02 -6.86 -2.21
CA GLY A 190 1.71 -6.63 -0.80
C GLY A 190 1.60 -7.91 0.04
N LEU A 191 1.55 -9.08 -0.58
CA LEU A 191 1.46 -10.34 0.14
C LEU A 191 2.75 -10.63 0.91
N LYS A 192 2.62 -11.24 2.08
CA LYS A 192 3.77 -11.77 2.81
C LYS A 192 4.52 -12.77 1.92
N ALA A 193 5.84 -12.69 1.94
CA ALA A 193 6.68 -13.63 1.18
C ALA A 193 6.55 -15.06 1.70
N CYS A 194 6.25 -15.18 2.99
CA CYS A 194 6.01 -16.44 3.68
C CYS A 194 4.69 -16.33 4.44
N GLU A 195 3.76 -17.19 4.13
CA GLU A 195 2.64 -17.46 5.00
C GLU A 195 2.98 -18.71 5.81
N ASP A 196 2.67 -18.70 7.10
CA ASP A 196 2.78 -19.90 7.92
C ASP A 196 1.84 -20.97 7.35
N ASP A 197 2.27 -22.21 7.32
CA ASP A 197 1.40 -23.30 6.89
C ASP A 197 0.47 -23.68 8.06
N ILE A 198 -0.83 -23.67 7.81
CA ILE A 198 -1.84 -23.94 8.84
C ILE A 198 -2.40 -25.34 8.58
N LYS A 199 -2.29 -26.21 9.60
CA LYS A 199 -2.86 -27.57 9.59
C LYS A 199 -3.91 -27.70 10.69
N TYR A 200 -5.03 -28.33 10.34
CA TYR A 200 -6.07 -28.71 11.29
C TYR A 200 -5.97 -30.19 11.52
N ILE A 201 -5.77 -30.62 12.76
CA ILE A 201 -5.49 -32.00 13.16
C ILE A 201 -6.47 -32.40 14.26
N THR A 202 -7.06 -33.56 14.12
CA THR A 202 -7.95 -34.13 15.13
C THR A 202 -7.18 -34.55 16.38
N ASP A 203 -7.84 -34.58 17.53
CA ASP A 203 -7.21 -34.84 18.84
C ASP A 203 -6.52 -36.22 18.91
N ASP A 204 -7.06 -37.22 18.21
CA ASP A 204 -6.51 -38.58 18.09
C ASP A 204 -5.16 -38.62 17.34
N LYS A 205 -4.92 -37.70 16.44
CA LYS A 205 -3.68 -37.61 15.62
C LYS A 205 -2.69 -36.56 16.11
N LYS A 206 -3.07 -35.80 17.11
CA LYS A 206 -2.29 -34.66 17.60
C LYS A 206 -0.88 -35.04 18.02
N ASP A 207 -0.73 -36.10 18.82
CA ASP A 207 0.56 -36.46 19.41
C ASP A 207 1.51 -36.98 18.33
N ALA A 208 1.04 -37.83 17.42
CA ALA A 208 1.82 -38.30 16.29
C ALA A 208 2.25 -37.16 15.35
N PHE A 209 1.35 -36.18 15.13
CA PHE A 209 1.67 -35.00 14.34
C PHE A 209 2.72 -34.13 15.04
N PHE A 210 2.58 -33.95 16.35
CA PHE A 210 3.52 -33.19 17.16
C PHE A 210 4.92 -33.80 17.13
N GLU A 211 5.04 -35.12 17.31
CA GLU A 211 6.31 -35.81 17.24
C GLU A 211 6.99 -35.69 15.87
N THR A 212 6.19 -35.81 14.81
CA THR A 212 6.73 -35.74 13.43
C THR A 212 7.20 -34.36 13.02
N HIS A 213 6.53 -33.29 13.51
CA HIS A 213 6.73 -31.89 13.07
C HIS A 213 7.26 -30.98 14.17
N PHE A 214 7.81 -31.52 15.25
CA PHE A 214 8.19 -30.76 16.45
C PHE A 214 9.02 -29.49 16.13
N ASN A 215 10.01 -29.62 15.27
CA ASN A 215 10.90 -28.52 14.89
C ASN A 215 10.27 -27.50 13.92
N GLU A 216 9.12 -27.83 13.35
CA GLU A 216 8.41 -27.00 12.38
C GLU A 216 7.24 -26.25 13.03
N ILE A 217 6.79 -26.70 14.21
CA ILE A 217 5.64 -26.11 14.90
C ILE A 217 6.02 -24.77 15.49
N LYS A 218 5.31 -23.73 15.07
CA LYS A 218 5.40 -22.37 15.62
C LYS A 218 4.43 -22.16 16.77
N CYS A 219 3.20 -22.64 16.58
CA CYS A 219 2.12 -22.50 17.54
C CYS A 219 1.12 -23.63 17.38
N ALA A 220 0.55 -24.12 18.49
CA ALA A 220 -0.53 -25.10 18.52
C ALA A 220 -1.66 -24.57 19.41
N VAL A 221 -2.86 -24.48 18.87
CA VAL A 221 -4.05 -23.96 19.55
C VAL A 221 -5.19 -24.96 19.46
N LYS A 222 -5.76 -25.34 20.62
CA LYS A 222 -6.97 -26.17 20.64
C LYS A 222 -8.17 -25.31 20.23
N MET A 223 -8.83 -25.68 19.16
CA MET A 223 -9.97 -24.95 18.59
C MET A 223 -11.30 -25.44 19.15
N THR A 224 -11.47 -26.75 19.23
CA THR A 224 -12.65 -27.43 19.75
C THR A 224 -12.22 -28.61 20.62
N ASN A 225 -13.18 -29.36 21.17
CA ASN A 225 -12.85 -30.54 21.97
C ASN A 225 -12.14 -31.67 21.19
N ASN A 226 -12.20 -31.63 19.87
CA ASN A 226 -11.65 -32.68 19.02
C ASN A 226 -10.73 -32.16 17.89
N GLU A 227 -10.36 -30.88 17.86
CA GLU A 227 -9.59 -30.32 16.78
C GLU A 227 -8.55 -29.31 17.25
N TRP A 228 -7.34 -29.41 16.70
CA TRP A 228 -6.21 -28.54 16.93
C TRP A 228 -5.81 -27.80 15.65
N ARG A 229 -5.48 -26.52 15.77
CA ARG A 229 -4.87 -25.71 14.74
C ARG A 229 -3.38 -25.59 15.01
N PHE A 230 -2.56 -26.10 14.09
CA PHE A 230 -1.12 -25.96 14.11
C PHE A 230 -0.67 -24.91 13.10
N GLU A 231 0.17 -24.00 13.53
CA GLU A 231 0.92 -23.11 12.65
C GLU A 231 2.35 -23.64 12.52
N LEU A 232 2.77 -23.91 11.30
CA LEU A 232 4.10 -24.43 10.99
C LEU A 232 4.94 -23.36 10.35
N TYR A 233 6.24 -23.35 10.68
CA TYR A 233 7.21 -22.56 9.91
C TYR A 233 7.33 -23.14 8.52
N LYS A 234 7.06 -22.33 7.52
CA LYS A 234 7.30 -22.73 6.13
C LYS A 234 8.78 -22.62 5.83
N GLN A 235 9.42 -23.75 5.55
CA GLN A 235 10.79 -23.75 5.03
C GLN A 235 10.76 -23.24 3.59
N ILE A 236 11.46 -22.14 3.32
CA ILE A 236 11.57 -21.54 1.99
C ILE A 236 13.05 -21.46 1.63
N ASP A 237 13.43 -22.21 0.60
CA ASP A 237 14.79 -22.22 0.09
C ASP A 237 15.21 -20.89 -0.53
N GLN A 238 14.24 -20.12 -1.05
CA GLN A 238 14.48 -18.82 -1.63
C GLN A 238 13.42 -17.80 -1.16
N HIS A 239 13.91 -16.74 -0.57
CA HIS A 239 13.08 -15.69 0.00
C HIS A 239 13.04 -14.47 -0.93
N TYR A 240 11.90 -14.27 -1.59
CA TYR A 240 11.65 -13.07 -2.37
C TYR A 240 10.76 -12.11 -1.60
N ASN A 241 11.36 -11.08 -1.01
CA ASN A 241 10.59 -9.99 -0.43
C ASN A 241 10.21 -8.98 -1.53
N ARG A 242 8.92 -8.89 -1.83
CA ARG A 242 8.35 -8.00 -2.84
C ARG A 242 7.72 -6.73 -2.28
N GLN A 243 7.68 -6.60 -0.97
CA GLN A 243 6.98 -5.48 -0.31
C GLN A 243 7.55 -4.10 -0.67
N HIS A 244 8.87 -4.02 -0.95
CA HIS A 244 9.48 -2.78 -1.44
C HIS A 244 8.88 -2.33 -2.78
N VAL A 245 8.45 -3.27 -3.63
CA VAL A 245 7.78 -2.98 -4.90
C VAL A 245 6.42 -2.35 -4.66
N ALA A 246 5.67 -2.83 -3.66
CA ALA A 246 4.38 -2.23 -3.29
C ALA A 246 4.53 -0.77 -2.87
N CYS A 247 5.57 -0.45 -2.08
CA CYS A 247 5.86 0.94 -1.67
C CYS A 247 6.20 1.85 -2.86
N GLU A 248 6.85 1.34 -3.91
CA GLU A 248 7.16 2.14 -5.11
C GLU A 248 5.93 2.46 -5.97
N ILE A 249 4.83 1.69 -5.83
CA ILE A 249 3.59 1.88 -6.59
C ILE A 249 2.66 2.90 -5.92
N LEU A 250 2.70 2.98 -4.60
CA LEU A 250 1.89 3.91 -3.80
C LEU A 250 2.43 5.33 -3.88
#